data_011b1aaef466627dc06012cefcd29885
#
_entry.id   011b1aaef466627dc06012cefcd29885
#
_cell.length_a   1.000
_cell.length_b   1.000
_cell.length_c   1.000
_cell.angle_alpha   90.00
_cell.angle_beta   90.00
_cell.angle_gamma   90.00
#
_symmetry.space_group_name_H-M   'P 1'
#
loop_
_entity.id
_entity.type
_entity.pdbx_description
1 polymer ?
#
loop_
_entity_poly.entity_id
_entity_poly.type
_entity_poly.pdbx_seq_one_letter_code
_entity_poly.pdbx_strand_id
1 'polypeptide(L)'
;QEQKDKYLRLMAEFDNYRRRTSKERLDLIQTAGKDVIVSMLDILDDCDRAEKQLHGSDDIAVQKEGIQLVFNKLRSTMQAKGVKVMESIHQDFDVEKHEAITEIPAPTPELSGKVVDEVEKGYYLNDKIIRFAKVVVGK
;
A
#
# COMPACT_ATOMS: atom_id res chain seq x y z
N GLN A 1 17.52 -51.22 -17.36
CA GLN A 1 18.35 -50.16 -17.98
C GLN A 1 17.47 -48.96 -18.40
N GLU A 2 16.46 -49.18 -19.23
CA GLU A 2 15.59 -48.13 -19.73
C GLU A 2 14.89 -47.32 -18.62
N GLN A 3 14.43 -47.92 -17.56
CA GLN A 3 13.80 -47.25 -16.41
C GLN A 3 14.80 -46.44 -15.61
N LYS A 4 16.04 -46.90 -15.46
CA LYS A 4 17.13 -46.13 -14.84
C LYS A 4 17.46 -44.87 -15.64
N ASP A 5 17.52 -45.00 -16.95
CA ASP A 5 17.82 -43.89 -17.84
C ASP A 5 16.69 -42.82 -17.81
N LYS A 6 15.44 -43.26 -17.78
CA LYS A 6 14.28 -42.41 -17.60
C LYS A 6 14.31 -41.67 -16.25
N TYR A 7 14.68 -42.39 -15.18
CA TYR A 7 14.77 -41.79 -13.84
C TYR A 7 15.88 -40.75 -13.76
N LEU A 8 17.07 -41.05 -14.27
CA LEU A 8 18.19 -40.09 -14.31
C LEU A 8 17.87 -38.85 -15.13
N ARG A 9 17.21 -39.05 -16.26
CA ARG A 9 16.76 -37.92 -17.10
C ARG A 9 15.71 -37.05 -16.37
N LEU A 10 14.74 -37.69 -15.71
CA LEU A 10 13.73 -36.96 -14.94
C LEU A 10 14.35 -36.17 -13.77
N MET A 11 15.33 -36.75 -13.08
CA MET A 11 16.08 -36.07 -12.03
C MET A 11 16.81 -34.84 -12.59
N ALA A 12 17.50 -34.99 -13.72
CA ALA A 12 18.20 -33.88 -14.35
C ALA A 12 17.22 -32.75 -14.80
N GLU A 13 16.07 -33.14 -15.38
CA GLU A 13 15.03 -32.20 -15.75
C GLU A 13 14.44 -31.47 -14.51
N PHE A 14 14.24 -32.19 -13.41
CA PHE A 14 13.77 -31.63 -12.16
C PHE A 14 14.78 -30.64 -11.54
N ASP A 15 16.07 -30.99 -11.52
CA ASP A 15 17.12 -30.10 -11.03
C ASP A 15 17.22 -28.82 -11.89
N ASN A 16 17.14 -28.96 -13.20
CA ASN A 16 17.11 -27.82 -14.12
C ASN A 16 15.88 -26.93 -13.89
N TYR A 17 14.73 -27.53 -13.69
CA TYR A 17 13.49 -26.81 -13.36
C TYR A 17 13.63 -26.05 -12.03
N ARG A 18 14.16 -26.68 -10.99
CA ARG A 18 14.38 -26.03 -9.70
C ARG A 18 15.31 -24.82 -9.81
N ARG A 19 16.43 -24.95 -10.52
CA ARG A 19 17.39 -23.87 -10.74
C ARG A 19 16.75 -22.71 -11.50
N ARG A 20 16.04 -23.02 -12.57
CA ARG A 20 15.33 -22.02 -13.39
C ARG A 20 14.27 -21.29 -12.57
N THR A 21 13.43 -22.02 -11.84
CA THR A 21 12.39 -21.43 -11.00
C THR A 21 12.95 -20.56 -9.90
N SER A 22 14.05 -20.97 -9.26
CA SER A 22 14.72 -20.16 -8.25
C SER A 22 15.28 -18.86 -8.84
N LYS A 23 15.88 -18.93 -10.02
CA LYS A 23 16.40 -17.75 -10.72
C LYS A 23 15.26 -16.80 -11.12
N GLU A 24 14.20 -17.32 -11.74
CA GLU A 24 13.02 -16.53 -12.12
C GLU A 24 12.38 -15.86 -10.91
N ARG A 25 12.32 -16.55 -9.77
CA ARG A 25 11.81 -16.00 -8.51
C ARG A 25 12.67 -14.84 -8.00
N LEU A 26 13.99 -14.97 -8.02
CA LEU A 26 14.91 -13.90 -7.65
C LEU A 26 14.78 -12.69 -8.58
N ASP A 27 14.72 -12.92 -9.88
CA ASP A 27 14.54 -11.88 -10.88
C ASP A 27 13.20 -11.14 -10.65
N LEU A 28 12.12 -11.89 -10.37
CA LEU A 28 10.80 -11.32 -10.07
C LEU A 28 10.84 -10.46 -8.80
N ILE A 29 11.50 -10.91 -7.74
CA ILE A 29 11.66 -10.14 -6.50
C ILE A 29 12.42 -8.84 -6.76
N GLN A 30 13.49 -8.88 -7.55
CA GLN A 30 14.29 -7.70 -7.89
C GLN A 30 13.54 -6.70 -8.77
N THR A 31 12.64 -7.16 -9.62
CA THR A 31 11.91 -6.32 -10.58
C THR A 31 10.50 -5.96 -10.14
N ALA A 32 9.96 -6.60 -9.10
CA ALA A 32 8.58 -6.40 -8.64
C ALA A 32 8.24 -4.95 -8.27
N GLY A 33 9.23 -4.20 -7.79
CA GLY A 33 9.05 -2.78 -7.44
C GLY A 33 9.10 -1.82 -8.62
N LYS A 34 9.56 -2.27 -9.80
CA LYS A 34 9.79 -1.39 -10.95
C LYS A 34 8.52 -0.66 -11.40
N ASP A 35 7.43 -1.37 -11.55
CA ASP A 35 6.16 -0.78 -12.02
C ASP A 35 5.60 0.25 -11.04
N VAL A 36 5.78 0.00 -9.74
CA VAL A 36 5.41 0.95 -8.69
C VAL A 36 6.30 2.19 -8.77
N ILE A 37 7.60 2.01 -8.87
CA ILE A 37 8.56 3.13 -8.97
C ILE A 37 8.27 3.98 -10.22
N VAL A 38 8.05 3.35 -11.38
CA VAL A 38 7.71 4.07 -12.61
C VAL A 38 6.44 4.88 -12.47
N SER A 39 5.40 4.33 -11.84
CA SER A 39 4.16 5.07 -11.57
C SER A 39 4.35 6.24 -10.60
N MET A 40 5.32 6.15 -9.69
CA MET A 40 5.68 7.24 -8.78
C MET A 40 6.46 8.36 -9.47
N LEU A 41 7.19 8.07 -10.55
CA LEU A 41 7.91 9.09 -11.31
C LEU A 41 6.95 10.09 -11.95
N ASP A 42 5.81 9.65 -12.46
CA ASP A 42 4.77 10.55 -12.99
C ASP A 42 4.24 11.52 -11.91
N ILE A 43 4.10 11.02 -10.69
CA ILE A 43 3.69 11.84 -9.54
C ILE A 43 4.79 12.82 -9.16
N LEU A 44 6.04 12.38 -9.19
CA LEU A 44 7.19 13.24 -8.92
C LEU A 44 7.29 14.39 -9.93
N ASP A 45 7.05 14.12 -11.22
CA ASP A 45 6.99 15.14 -12.27
C ASP A 45 5.91 16.19 -11.98
N ASP A 46 4.76 15.76 -11.49
CA ASP A 46 3.69 16.67 -11.09
C ASP A 46 4.04 17.49 -9.83
N CYS A 47 4.76 16.88 -8.89
CA CYS A 47 5.32 17.60 -7.73
C CYS A 47 6.28 18.70 -8.17
N ASP A 48 7.20 18.41 -9.09
CA ASP A 48 8.16 19.38 -9.62
C ASP A 48 7.44 20.54 -10.32
N ARG A 49 6.37 20.24 -11.03
CA ARG A 49 5.53 21.26 -11.69
C ARG A 49 4.79 22.13 -10.69
N ALA A 50 4.21 21.54 -9.65
CA ALA A 50 3.54 22.26 -8.57
C ALA A 50 4.54 23.13 -7.80
N GLU A 51 5.75 22.65 -7.53
CA GLU A 51 6.80 23.40 -6.86
C GLU A 51 7.21 24.63 -7.67
N LYS A 52 7.36 24.50 -8.99
CA LYS A 52 7.61 25.65 -9.87
C LYS A 52 6.49 26.69 -9.81
N GLN A 53 5.24 26.27 -9.72
CA GLN A 53 4.09 27.18 -9.56
C GLN A 53 4.11 27.89 -8.21
N LEU A 54 4.52 27.21 -7.13
CA LEU A 54 4.67 27.83 -5.81
C LEU A 54 5.69 28.98 -5.83
N HIS A 55 6.78 28.85 -6.58
CA HIS A 55 7.81 29.88 -6.71
C HIS A 55 7.49 30.94 -7.77
N GLY A 56 6.63 30.63 -8.74
CA GLY A 56 6.34 31.49 -9.89
C GLY A 56 5.07 32.31 -9.79
N SER A 57 4.22 32.08 -8.80
CA SER A 57 2.95 32.76 -8.63
C SER A 57 2.62 32.99 -7.16
N ASP A 58 2.16 34.24 -6.86
CA ASP A 58 1.64 34.59 -5.52
C ASP A 58 0.13 34.32 -5.38
N ASP A 59 -0.52 33.78 -6.42
CA ASP A 59 -1.93 33.42 -6.39
C ASP A 59 -2.18 32.15 -5.60
N ILE A 60 -2.75 32.28 -4.43
CA ILE A 60 -3.03 31.17 -3.51
C ILE A 60 -4.02 30.16 -4.13
N ALA A 61 -4.98 30.59 -4.93
CA ALA A 61 -5.95 29.71 -5.57
C ALA A 61 -5.26 28.76 -6.57
N VAL A 62 -4.36 29.29 -7.39
CA VAL A 62 -3.56 28.50 -8.35
C VAL A 62 -2.64 27.51 -7.64
N GLN A 63 -2.00 27.95 -6.55
CA GLN A 63 -1.13 27.09 -5.73
C GLN A 63 -1.91 25.94 -5.11
N LYS A 64 -3.08 26.20 -4.52
CA LYS A 64 -3.95 25.17 -3.95
C LYS A 64 -4.42 24.16 -4.99
N GLU A 65 -4.81 24.62 -6.16
CA GLU A 65 -5.26 23.77 -7.26
C GLU A 65 -4.12 22.82 -7.70
N GLY A 66 -2.92 23.31 -7.88
CA GLY A 66 -1.75 22.52 -8.27
C GLY A 66 -1.44 21.44 -7.25
N ILE A 67 -1.45 21.76 -5.96
CA ILE A 67 -1.21 20.81 -4.87
C ILE A 67 -2.33 19.77 -4.80
N GLN A 68 -3.59 20.20 -4.95
CA GLN A 68 -4.73 19.28 -4.92
C GLN A 68 -4.67 18.26 -6.07
N LEU A 69 -4.23 18.68 -7.26
CA LEU A 69 -4.03 17.78 -8.39
C LEU A 69 -2.98 16.68 -8.09
N VAL A 70 -1.87 17.06 -7.45
CA VAL A 70 -0.84 16.11 -7.02
C VAL A 70 -1.41 15.09 -6.04
N PHE A 71 -2.13 15.52 -5.02
CA PHE A 71 -2.75 14.64 -4.04
C PHE A 71 -3.76 13.69 -4.67
N ASN A 72 -4.60 14.19 -5.56
CA ASN A 72 -5.58 13.37 -6.26
C ASN A 72 -4.92 12.33 -7.15
N LYS A 73 -3.84 12.70 -7.85
CA LYS A 73 -3.09 11.79 -8.69
C LYS A 73 -2.41 10.69 -7.88
N LEU A 74 -1.82 11.04 -6.73
CA LEU A 74 -1.23 10.05 -5.81
C LEU A 74 -2.28 9.05 -5.35
N ARG A 75 -3.44 9.52 -4.87
CA ARG A 75 -4.53 8.62 -4.43
C ARG A 75 -5.03 7.73 -5.55
N SER A 76 -5.27 8.29 -6.74
CA SER A 76 -5.75 7.54 -7.90
C SER A 76 -4.74 6.48 -8.35
N THR A 77 -3.46 6.82 -8.35
CA THR A 77 -2.39 5.87 -8.71
C THR A 77 -2.32 4.72 -7.71
N MET A 78 -2.41 5.00 -6.42
CA MET A 78 -2.44 3.97 -5.38
C MET A 78 -3.68 3.08 -5.52
N GLN A 79 -4.85 3.66 -5.76
CA GLN A 79 -6.08 2.92 -6.02
C GLN A 79 -5.98 2.00 -7.24
N ALA A 80 -5.41 2.49 -8.33
CA ALA A 80 -5.17 1.68 -9.54
C ALA A 80 -4.23 0.50 -9.30
N LYS A 81 -3.32 0.62 -8.33
CA LYS A 81 -2.43 -0.47 -7.88
C LYS A 81 -3.07 -1.43 -6.88
N GLY A 82 -4.35 -1.23 -6.53
CA GLY A 82 -5.09 -2.09 -5.62
C GLY A 82 -5.05 -1.69 -4.15
N VAL A 83 -4.57 -0.49 -3.85
CA VAL A 83 -4.55 0.03 -2.47
C VAL A 83 -5.92 0.60 -2.12
N LYS A 84 -6.45 0.19 -0.97
CA LYS A 84 -7.69 0.73 -0.38
C LYS A 84 -7.43 1.22 1.03
N VAL A 85 -8.00 2.35 1.38
CA VAL A 85 -8.00 2.87 2.75
C VAL A 85 -8.95 2.03 3.61
N MET A 86 -8.51 1.69 4.81
CA MET A 86 -9.35 1.08 5.81
C MET A 86 -10.24 2.16 6.45
N GLU A 87 -11.54 1.95 6.43
CA GLU A 87 -12.48 2.82 7.12
C GLU A 87 -12.59 2.37 8.57
N SER A 88 -11.98 3.13 9.49
CA SER A 88 -11.88 2.75 10.90
C SER A 88 -12.68 3.67 11.81
N ILE A 89 -12.81 4.94 11.48
CA ILE A 89 -13.49 5.94 12.30
C ILE A 89 -14.95 5.55 12.56
N HIS A 90 -15.33 5.56 13.83
CA HIS A 90 -16.66 5.19 14.34
C HIS A 90 -17.08 3.74 14.09
N GLN A 91 -16.17 2.90 13.62
CA GLN A 91 -16.37 1.46 13.51
C GLN A 91 -16.00 0.76 14.82
N ASP A 92 -16.53 -0.44 15.00
CA ASP A 92 -16.17 -1.27 16.15
C ASP A 92 -14.66 -1.57 16.12
N PHE A 93 -14.03 -1.48 17.28
CA PHE A 93 -12.63 -1.85 17.41
C PHE A 93 -12.45 -3.35 17.10
N ASP A 94 -11.57 -3.65 16.17
CA ASP A 94 -11.26 -5.00 15.73
C ASP A 94 -9.75 -5.23 15.80
N VAL A 95 -9.31 -6.15 16.65
CA VAL A 95 -7.88 -6.47 16.84
C VAL A 95 -7.21 -7.02 15.57
N GLU A 96 -7.97 -7.52 14.61
CA GLU A 96 -7.45 -8.02 13.34
C GLU A 96 -7.17 -6.91 12.32
N LYS A 97 -7.67 -5.71 12.58
CA LYS A 97 -7.56 -4.53 11.68
C LYS A 97 -6.90 -3.33 12.33
N HIS A 98 -7.07 -3.20 13.64
CA HIS A 98 -6.71 -2.02 14.38
C HIS A 98 -5.67 -2.32 15.46
N GLU A 99 -4.79 -1.37 15.67
CA GLU A 99 -3.88 -1.31 16.81
C GLU A 99 -4.32 -0.14 17.70
N ALA A 100 -4.82 -0.46 18.90
CA ALA A 100 -5.20 0.57 19.86
C ALA A 100 -3.95 1.19 20.50
N ILE A 101 -3.71 2.47 20.24
CA ILE A 101 -2.60 3.20 20.84
C ILE A 101 -2.97 3.65 22.26
N THR A 102 -4.21 4.10 22.42
CA THR A 102 -4.71 4.58 23.70
C THR A 102 -6.25 4.45 23.75
N GLU A 103 -6.77 4.50 24.96
CA GLU A 103 -8.18 4.58 25.23
C GLU A 103 -8.50 5.94 25.85
N ILE A 104 -9.60 6.54 25.46
CA ILE A 104 -10.13 7.77 26.04
C ILE A 104 -11.58 7.55 26.45
N PRO A 105 -12.11 8.36 27.39
CA PRO A 105 -13.54 8.33 27.65
C PRO A 105 -14.33 8.60 26.37
N ALA A 106 -15.31 7.78 26.06
CA ALA A 106 -16.13 7.95 24.87
C ALA A 106 -16.82 9.32 24.88
N PRO A 107 -16.66 10.15 23.82
CA PRO A 107 -17.34 11.44 23.74
C PRO A 107 -18.87 11.34 23.79
N THR A 108 -19.40 10.23 23.27
CA THR A 108 -20.80 9.86 23.36
C THR A 108 -20.92 8.39 23.75
N PRO A 109 -22.03 7.96 24.41
CA PRO A 109 -22.22 6.56 24.78
C PRO A 109 -22.17 5.58 23.60
N GLU A 110 -22.51 6.05 22.41
CA GLU A 110 -22.53 5.28 21.18
C GLU A 110 -21.14 4.92 20.68
N LEU A 111 -20.10 5.67 21.07
CA LEU A 111 -18.71 5.47 20.70
C LEU A 111 -17.93 4.59 21.70
N SER A 112 -18.59 4.08 22.72
CA SER A 112 -17.98 3.11 23.63
C SER A 112 -17.64 1.82 22.88
N GLY A 113 -16.38 1.38 22.98
CA GLY A 113 -15.86 0.22 22.24
C GLY A 113 -15.59 0.47 20.76
N LYS A 114 -15.75 1.71 20.30
CA LYS A 114 -15.51 2.08 18.90
C LYS A 114 -14.27 2.93 18.73
N VAL A 115 -13.81 3.01 17.50
CA VAL A 115 -12.71 3.91 17.12
C VAL A 115 -13.19 5.35 17.13
N VAL A 116 -12.63 6.15 18.02
CA VAL A 116 -12.94 7.57 18.16
C VAL A 116 -12.10 8.42 17.21
N ASP A 117 -10.83 8.08 17.08
CA ASP A 117 -9.89 8.80 16.24
C ASP A 117 -8.87 7.83 15.62
N GLU A 118 -8.25 8.27 14.55
CA GLU A 118 -7.28 7.49 13.79
C GLU A 118 -5.99 8.30 13.65
N VAL A 119 -4.93 7.82 14.30
CA VAL A 119 -3.62 8.47 14.27
C VAL A 119 -2.87 8.12 12.98
N GLU A 120 -2.98 6.87 12.54
CA GLU A 120 -2.37 6.37 11.32
C GLU A 120 -3.35 5.47 10.59
N LYS A 121 -3.61 5.77 9.32
CA LYS A 121 -4.56 5.02 8.51
C LYS A 121 -4.07 3.61 8.22
N GLY A 122 -4.98 2.65 8.30
CA GLY A 122 -4.77 1.30 7.80
C GLY A 122 -5.05 1.21 6.30
N TYR A 123 -4.39 0.27 5.65
CA TYR A 123 -4.53 0.04 4.22
C TYR A 123 -4.59 -1.44 3.87
N TYR A 124 -5.35 -1.72 2.83
CA TYR A 124 -5.37 -3.02 2.14
C TYR A 124 -4.64 -2.91 0.81
N LEU A 125 -3.99 -4.00 0.40
CA LEU A 125 -3.49 -4.20 -0.96
C LEU A 125 -4.10 -5.49 -1.49
N ASN A 126 -4.93 -5.40 -2.54
CA ASN A 126 -5.64 -6.54 -3.10
C ASN A 126 -6.34 -7.39 -2.01
N ASP A 127 -7.10 -6.72 -1.16
CA ASP A 127 -7.85 -7.27 -0.03
C ASP A 127 -7.02 -7.88 1.13
N LYS A 128 -5.69 -7.74 1.08
CA LYS A 128 -4.79 -8.08 2.19
C LYS A 128 -4.40 -6.84 2.97
N ILE A 129 -4.41 -6.93 4.29
CA ILE A 129 -3.95 -5.84 5.15
C ILE A 129 -2.42 -5.71 5.01
N ILE A 130 -1.97 -4.52 4.61
CA ILE A 130 -0.55 -4.17 4.51
C ILE A 130 -0.10 -3.23 5.64
N ARG A 131 -1.06 -2.57 6.28
CA ARG A 131 -0.82 -1.74 7.46
C ARG A 131 -2.08 -1.67 8.31
N PHE A 132 -1.95 -1.97 9.60
CA PHE A 132 -3.03 -1.79 10.56
C PHE A 132 -3.28 -0.31 10.82
N ALA A 133 -4.54 0.06 11.09
CA ALA A 133 -4.85 1.40 11.54
C ALA A 133 -4.45 1.56 13.01
N LYS A 134 -3.71 2.63 13.32
CA LYS A 134 -3.43 3.02 14.71
C LYS A 134 -4.52 3.95 15.19
N VAL A 135 -5.27 3.50 16.16
CA VAL A 135 -6.54 4.12 16.55
C VAL A 135 -6.59 4.46 18.05
N VAL A 136 -7.48 5.40 18.36
CA VAL A 136 -7.89 5.73 19.70
C VAL A 136 -9.30 5.15 19.92
N VAL A 137 -9.47 4.38 20.97
CA VAL A 137 -10.72 3.68 21.28
C VAL A 137 -11.49 4.40 22.37
N GLY A 138 -12.80 4.46 22.25
CA GLY A 138 -13.70 4.97 23.28
C GLY A 138 -13.91 3.92 24.38
N LYS A 139 -13.79 4.36 25.62
CA LYS A 139 -13.96 3.51 26.81
C LYS A 139 -15.37 3.64 27.38
#